data_74e3170a5c65dbaea781179aec386aef
#
_entry.id   74e3170a5c65dbaea781179aec386aef
#
_cell.length_a   1.000
_cell.length_b   1.000
_cell.length_c   1.000
_cell.angle_alpha   90.00
_cell.angle_beta   90.00
_cell.angle_gamma   90.00
#
_symmetry.space_group_name_H-M   'P 1'
#
loop_
_entity.id
_entity.type
_entity.pdbx_description
1 polymer ?
#
loop_
_entity_poly.entity_id
_entity_poly.type
_entity_poly.pdbx_seq_one_letter_code
_entity_poly.pdbx_strand_id
1 'polypeptide(L)'
;MSDKPLVSCIITFLNAEEFLGEAIESVLGQTHDNLELLLVDDGSTDGSTEGALRCAESYPERVRYLEHAGHENRGAAASRNLGIDQAKGEYIALLDSDDVWLGHKLEEQVAILDSHPEAGMVYGQSQYWHSWTTKPEDAHRDHVPKLGVQTDTLFEPALLSALVYPLGPATAPCPSDLLLRRSAVERIGGFEEAFRGMYQLYDDQTFLTKMYLNEPVYVAGKCWDRYRQHPDQCVSVVRDAGQQHTVRLAFLRWLAEYFYSQGVGDTELWKLLQEKQLQTTNRIQISQSRDDNKRLRAKDRRIEELESSLKGQRRRTRRLKKRNLGLMQEVQNLEKELAAIKGAALWQLARGLNRIKARLSR
;
A
#
# COMPACT_ATOMS: atom_id res chain seq x y z
N MET A 1 -37.29 10.65 25.75
CA MET A 1 -36.61 10.03 24.62
C MET A 1 -36.06 11.20 23.82
N SER A 2 -34.82 11.15 23.35
CA SER A 2 -34.24 12.22 22.51
C SER A 2 -35.06 12.29 21.21
N ASP A 3 -35.47 13.50 20.79
CA ASP A 3 -36.12 13.71 19.48
C ASP A 3 -35.10 13.60 18.32
N LYS A 4 -33.81 13.41 18.65
CA LYS A 4 -32.71 13.27 17.69
C LYS A 4 -32.71 11.86 17.10
N PRO A 5 -32.48 11.70 15.77
CA PRO A 5 -32.33 10.39 15.14
C PRO A 5 -31.11 9.63 15.69
N LEU A 6 -31.22 8.30 15.75
CA LEU A 6 -30.07 7.46 16.14
C LEU A 6 -29.05 7.40 15.01
N VAL A 7 -27.76 7.63 15.36
CA VAL A 7 -26.63 7.46 14.47
C VAL A 7 -25.83 6.23 14.86
N SER A 8 -25.65 5.28 13.93
CA SER A 8 -24.72 4.16 14.10
C SER A 8 -23.34 4.57 13.60
N CYS A 9 -22.41 4.77 14.52
CA CYS A 9 -21.01 5.05 14.24
C CYS A 9 -20.26 3.72 14.11
N ILE A 10 -19.50 3.53 13.03
CA ILE A 10 -18.77 2.30 12.74
C ILE A 10 -17.29 2.63 12.65
N ILE A 11 -16.49 2.03 13.54
CA ILE A 11 -15.02 2.04 13.44
C ILE A 11 -14.58 0.62 13.06
N THR A 12 -13.97 0.47 11.88
CA THR A 12 -13.29 -0.77 11.49
C THR A 12 -11.82 -0.65 11.80
N PHE A 13 -11.22 -1.70 12.35
CA PHE A 13 -9.82 -1.64 12.75
C PHE A 13 -9.09 -2.97 12.52
N LEU A 14 -7.79 -2.86 12.25
CA LEU A 14 -6.84 -3.96 12.14
C LEU A 14 -5.48 -3.47 12.65
N ASN A 15 -5.02 -4.01 13.79
CA ASN A 15 -3.73 -3.63 14.39
C ASN A 15 -3.58 -2.10 14.56
N ALA A 16 -4.55 -1.47 15.19
CA ALA A 16 -4.64 -0.02 15.38
C ALA A 16 -4.44 0.43 16.84
N GLU A 17 -3.70 -0.33 17.64
CA GLU A 17 -3.50 -0.08 19.07
C GLU A 17 -3.06 1.36 19.39
N GLU A 18 -2.25 1.97 18.51
CA GLU A 18 -1.74 3.33 18.68
C GLU A 18 -2.82 4.40 18.55
N PHE A 19 -3.83 4.21 17.68
CA PHE A 19 -4.75 5.27 17.27
C PHE A 19 -6.20 5.03 17.70
N LEU A 20 -6.60 3.77 17.87
CA LEU A 20 -7.99 3.36 18.11
C LEU A 20 -8.62 4.07 19.33
N GLY A 21 -7.84 4.29 20.39
CA GLY A 21 -8.33 4.97 21.58
C GLY A 21 -8.80 6.39 21.30
N GLU A 22 -8.03 7.18 20.54
CA GLU A 22 -8.36 8.56 20.19
C GLU A 22 -9.56 8.61 19.21
N ALA A 23 -9.64 7.68 18.27
CA ALA A 23 -10.79 7.53 17.37
C ALA A 23 -12.08 7.26 18.17
N ILE A 24 -12.08 6.32 19.11
CA ILE A 24 -13.21 6.00 19.99
C ILE A 24 -13.63 7.22 20.82
N GLU A 25 -12.69 7.90 21.46
CA GLU A 25 -12.96 9.09 22.26
C GLU A 25 -13.60 10.20 21.44
N SER A 26 -13.19 10.37 20.17
CA SER A 26 -13.77 11.37 19.28
C SER A 26 -15.23 11.11 18.90
N VAL A 27 -15.64 9.83 18.86
CA VAL A 27 -17.04 9.42 18.66
C VAL A 27 -17.85 9.63 19.94
N LEU A 28 -17.35 9.15 21.07
CA LEU A 28 -18.07 9.24 22.35
C LEU A 28 -18.22 10.69 22.84
N GLY A 29 -17.32 11.59 22.39
CA GLY A 29 -17.32 13.02 22.70
C GLY A 29 -18.17 13.89 21.77
N GLN A 30 -18.98 13.30 20.86
CA GLN A 30 -19.85 14.07 19.97
C GLN A 30 -20.97 14.80 20.71
N THR A 31 -21.33 16.00 20.24
CA THR A 31 -22.45 16.80 20.76
C THR A 31 -23.83 16.20 20.44
N HIS A 32 -23.90 15.35 19.41
CA HIS A 32 -25.04 14.50 19.11
C HIS A 32 -24.99 13.26 19.99
N ASP A 33 -25.83 13.19 21.02
CA ASP A 33 -25.78 12.20 22.10
C ASP A 33 -26.52 10.89 21.79
N ASN A 34 -27.46 10.89 20.81
CA ASN A 34 -28.18 9.69 20.40
C ASN A 34 -27.41 8.89 19.35
N LEU A 35 -26.38 8.18 19.80
CA LEU A 35 -25.51 7.36 18.96
C LEU A 35 -25.24 5.99 19.58
N GLU A 36 -25.01 5.00 18.73
CA GLU A 36 -24.34 3.73 19.07
C GLU A 36 -22.99 3.66 18.35
N LEU A 37 -22.01 3.01 18.96
CA LEU A 37 -20.68 2.78 18.38
C LEU A 37 -20.47 1.29 18.16
N LEU A 38 -20.15 0.91 16.94
CA LEU A 38 -19.81 -0.45 16.53
C LEU A 38 -18.31 -0.51 16.25
N LEU A 39 -17.57 -1.22 17.10
CA LEU A 39 -16.16 -1.48 16.96
C LEU A 39 -15.98 -2.82 16.24
N VAL A 40 -15.57 -2.79 14.99
CA VAL A 40 -15.47 -3.97 14.13
C VAL A 40 -14.00 -4.34 13.93
N ASP A 41 -13.59 -5.44 14.55
CA ASP A 41 -12.24 -5.98 14.47
C ASP A 41 -12.07 -6.87 13.23
N ASP A 42 -11.14 -6.52 12.38
CA ASP A 42 -10.80 -7.28 11.16
C ASP A 42 -9.67 -8.32 11.40
N GLY A 43 -9.63 -8.92 12.60
CA GLY A 43 -8.66 -9.95 12.96
C GLY A 43 -7.34 -9.38 13.48
N SER A 44 -7.38 -8.42 14.40
CA SER A 44 -6.20 -7.81 15.02
C SER A 44 -5.39 -8.82 15.84
N THR A 45 -4.07 -8.60 15.88
CA THR A 45 -3.11 -9.42 16.63
C THR A 45 -2.29 -8.62 17.66
N ASP A 46 -2.56 -7.32 17.76
CA ASP A 46 -2.00 -6.39 18.75
C ASP A 46 -2.98 -6.13 19.91
N GLY A 47 -2.78 -5.09 20.71
CA GLY A 47 -3.64 -4.71 21.83
C GLY A 47 -4.99 -4.08 21.45
N SER A 48 -5.32 -3.93 20.16
CA SER A 48 -6.55 -3.29 19.67
C SER A 48 -7.81 -4.01 20.14
N THR A 49 -7.83 -5.35 20.03
CA THR A 49 -8.96 -6.20 20.45
C THR A 49 -9.27 -5.99 21.93
N GLU A 50 -8.26 -6.04 22.80
CA GLU A 50 -8.46 -5.81 24.24
C GLU A 50 -8.95 -4.39 24.53
N GLY A 51 -8.44 -3.38 23.80
CA GLY A 51 -8.86 -1.99 23.93
C GLY A 51 -10.33 -1.82 23.58
N ALA A 52 -10.77 -2.41 22.47
CA ALA A 52 -12.16 -2.37 22.01
C ALA A 52 -13.12 -3.10 22.96
N LEU A 53 -12.74 -4.28 23.47
CA LEU A 53 -13.53 -5.02 24.45
C LEU A 53 -13.69 -4.25 25.77
N ARG A 54 -12.61 -3.66 26.30
CA ARG A 54 -12.70 -2.80 27.50
C ARG A 54 -13.62 -1.60 27.30
N CYS A 55 -13.61 -1.02 26.11
CA CYS A 55 -14.52 0.09 25.79
C CYS A 55 -15.98 -0.39 25.78
N ALA A 56 -16.28 -1.53 25.12
CA ALA A 56 -17.62 -2.10 25.09
C ALA A 56 -18.13 -2.47 26.51
N GLU A 57 -17.27 -3.00 27.37
CA GLU A 57 -17.59 -3.27 28.78
C GLU A 57 -17.87 -1.98 29.58
N SER A 58 -17.17 -0.89 29.28
CA SER A 58 -17.32 0.40 29.98
C SER A 58 -18.60 1.15 29.55
N TYR A 59 -19.08 0.92 28.32
CA TYR A 59 -20.26 1.59 27.76
C TYR A 59 -21.26 0.59 27.14
N PRO A 60 -21.78 -0.41 27.88
CA PRO A 60 -22.52 -1.56 27.30
C PRO A 60 -23.83 -1.17 26.59
N GLU A 61 -24.40 -0.01 26.92
CA GLU A 61 -25.62 0.49 26.28
C GLU A 61 -25.36 1.22 24.95
N ARG A 62 -24.12 1.61 24.68
CA ARG A 62 -23.77 2.47 23.54
C ARG A 62 -22.70 1.88 22.64
N VAL A 63 -21.85 0.97 23.13
CA VAL A 63 -20.72 0.41 22.40
C VAL A 63 -20.88 -1.09 22.26
N ARG A 64 -20.71 -1.59 21.06
CA ARG A 64 -20.69 -3.03 20.76
C ARG A 64 -19.40 -3.41 20.03
N TYR A 65 -18.75 -4.47 20.50
CA TYR A 65 -17.64 -5.11 19.80
C TYR A 65 -18.20 -6.15 18.83
N LEU A 66 -17.67 -6.18 17.62
CA LEU A 66 -17.99 -7.11 16.55
C LEU A 66 -16.69 -7.64 15.93
N GLU A 67 -16.72 -8.90 15.49
CA GLU A 67 -15.62 -9.51 14.74
C GLU A 67 -16.17 -10.52 13.72
N HIS A 68 -15.38 -10.89 12.74
CA HIS A 68 -15.69 -11.96 11.82
C HIS A 68 -15.57 -13.33 12.49
N ALA A 69 -16.32 -14.32 12.01
CA ALA A 69 -16.25 -15.69 12.52
C ALA A 69 -14.83 -16.22 12.51
N GLY A 70 -14.36 -16.70 13.67
CA GLY A 70 -13.00 -17.19 13.83
C GLY A 70 -11.93 -16.12 13.88
N HIS A 71 -12.30 -14.88 14.10
CA HIS A 71 -11.39 -13.73 14.18
C HIS A 71 -10.54 -13.58 12.91
N GLU A 72 -11.15 -13.82 11.74
CA GLU A 72 -10.48 -13.79 10.44
C GLU A 72 -10.37 -12.36 9.89
N ASN A 73 -9.22 -12.03 9.28
CA ASN A 73 -9.10 -10.81 8.46
C ASN A 73 -9.84 -11.01 7.13
N ARG A 74 -10.89 -10.23 6.92
CA ARG A 74 -11.71 -10.23 5.70
C ARG A 74 -11.60 -8.94 4.88
N GLY A 75 -10.89 -7.95 5.41
CA GLY A 75 -10.66 -6.63 4.79
C GLY A 75 -11.68 -5.58 5.20
N ALA A 76 -11.31 -4.30 5.09
CA ALA A 76 -12.09 -3.16 5.57
C ALA A 76 -13.51 -3.11 4.98
N ALA A 77 -13.69 -3.45 3.70
CA ALA A 77 -14.99 -3.48 3.05
C ALA A 77 -15.96 -4.47 3.75
N ALA A 78 -15.49 -5.70 4.02
CA ALA A 78 -16.28 -6.72 4.71
C ALA A 78 -16.58 -6.30 6.16
N SER A 79 -15.61 -5.69 6.83
CA SER A 79 -15.78 -5.21 8.21
C SER A 79 -16.73 -4.01 8.28
N ARG A 80 -16.68 -3.08 7.31
CA ARG A 80 -17.72 -2.02 7.20
C ARG A 80 -19.10 -2.60 6.95
N ASN A 81 -19.24 -3.58 6.05
CA ASN A 81 -20.53 -4.26 5.80
C ASN A 81 -21.05 -4.95 7.06
N LEU A 82 -20.20 -5.66 7.81
CA LEU A 82 -20.59 -6.27 9.08
C LEU A 82 -21.14 -5.22 10.06
N GLY A 83 -20.48 -4.07 10.17
CA GLY A 83 -20.96 -2.96 10.98
C GLY A 83 -22.31 -2.41 10.47
N ILE A 84 -22.46 -2.22 9.17
CA ILE A 84 -23.69 -1.74 8.51
C ILE A 84 -24.86 -2.69 8.78
N ASP A 85 -24.64 -4.00 8.63
CA ASP A 85 -25.66 -5.03 8.86
C ASP A 85 -26.14 -5.06 10.33
N GLN A 86 -25.29 -4.68 11.26
CA GLN A 86 -25.59 -4.64 12.70
C GLN A 86 -26.07 -3.26 13.18
N ALA A 87 -26.05 -2.25 12.31
CA ALA A 87 -26.45 -0.88 12.61
C ALA A 87 -27.97 -0.79 12.85
N LYS A 88 -28.37 -0.01 13.87
CA LYS A 88 -29.77 0.24 14.21
C LYS A 88 -30.20 1.66 13.90
N GLY A 89 -29.25 2.56 13.66
CA GLY A 89 -29.49 3.97 13.43
C GLY A 89 -30.20 4.26 12.11
N GLU A 90 -30.85 5.40 12.04
CA GLU A 90 -31.37 5.97 10.80
C GLU A 90 -30.22 6.42 9.90
N TYR A 91 -29.15 6.89 10.52
CA TYR A 91 -27.92 7.31 9.87
C TYR A 91 -26.77 6.38 10.22
N ILE A 92 -25.82 6.25 9.28
CA ILE A 92 -24.56 5.53 9.43
C ILE A 92 -23.41 6.53 9.24
N ALA A 93 -22.49 6.57 10.18
CA ALA A 93 -21.26 7.33 10.10
C ALA A 93 -20.06 6.39 10.17
N LEU A 94 -19.08 6.57 9.29
CA LEU A 94 -17.88 5.75 9.20
C LEU A 94 -16.70 6.53 9.77
N LEU A 95 -15.82 5.85 10.51
CA LEU A 95 -14.57 6.42 10.97
C LEU A 95 -13.47 5.37 10.82
N ASP A 96 -12.41 5.72 10.11
CA ASP A 96 -11.21 4.89 10.07
C ASP A 96 -10.47 4.98 11.41
N SER A 97 -9.90 3.87 11.88
CA SER A 97 -9.35 3.75 13.24
C SER A 97 -8.15 4.64 13.55
N ASP A 98 -7.56 5.25 12.52
CA ASP A 98 -6.43 6.17 12.59
C ASP A 98 -6.82 7.66 12.49
N ASP A 99 -8.13 7.96 12.31
CA ASP A 99 -8.67 9.31 12.16
C ASP A 99 -9.38 9.80 13.42
N VAL A 100 -9.73 11.09 13.43
CA VAL A 100 -10.39 11.74 14.57
C VAL A 100 -11.49 12.69 14.11
N TRP A 101 -12.69 12.59 14.68
CA TRP A 101 -13.78 13.53 14.42
C TRP A 101 -13.69 14.78 15.28
N LEU A 102 -14.18 15.89 14.73
CA LEU A 102 -14.45 17.11 15.50
C LEU A 102 -15.79 16.94 16.23
N GLY A 103 -15.88 17.47 17.46
CA GLY A 103 -16.98 17.16 18.37
C GLY A 103 -18.40 17.52 17.90
N HIS A 104 -18.54 18.39 16.89
CA HIS A 104 -19.83 18.86 16.35
C HIS A 104 -20.21 18.20 15.01
N LYS A 105 -19.40 17.24 14.51
CA LYS A 105 -19.61 16.60 13.21
C LYS A 105 -21.01 16.02 13.05
N LEU A 106 -21.40 15.11 13.95
CA LEU A 106 -22.68 14.41 13.82
C LEU A 106 -23.86 15.36 13.93
N GLU A 107 -23.83 16.32 14.85
CA GLU A 107 -24.91 17.30 15.01
C GLU A 107 -25.14 18.13 13.73
N GLU A 108 -24.06 18.63 13.12
CA GLU A 108 -24.14 19.45 11.90
C GLU A 108 -24.56 18.61 10.68
N GLN A 109 -23.98 17.41 10.52
CA GLN A 109 -24.29 16.56 9.37
C GLN A 109 -25.72 15.99 9.43
N VAL A 110 -26.20 15.60 10.62
CA VAL A 110 -27.61 15.19 10.83
C VAL A 110 -28.55 16.34 10.48
N ALA A 111 -28.29 17.56 10.95
CA ALA A 111 -29.12 18.72 10.61
C ALA A 111 -29.18 19.00 9.10
N ILE A 112 -28.08 18.75 8.37
CA ILE A 112 -28.06 18.86 6.91
C ILE A 112 -28.95 17.80 6.28
N LEU A 113 -28.79 16.51 6.64
CA LEU A 113 -29.61 15.44 6.07
C LEU A 113 -31.09 15.57 6.44
N ASP A 114 -31.42 16.04 7.64
CA ASP A 114 -32.80 16.32 8.06
C ASP A 114 -33.43 17.45 7.21
N SER A 115 -32.61 18.45 6.81
CA SER A 115 -33.05 19.54 5.95
C SER A 115 -33.17 19.15 4.48
N HIS A 116 -32.53 18.04 4.08
CA HIS A 116 -32.50 17.50 2.71
C HIS A 116 -32.89 16.01 2.74
N PRO A 117 -34.18 15.70 2.93
CA PRO A 117 -34.65 14.31 3.09
C PRO A 117 -34.37 13.43 1.85
N GLU A 118 -34.21 14.04 0.68
CA GLU A 118 -33.81 13.37 -0.57
C GLU A 118 -32.35 12.95 -0.59
N ALA A 119 -31.47 13.61 0.19
CA ALA A 119 -30.04 13.30 0.21
C ALA A 119 -29.75 11.95 0.86
N GLY A 120 -29.07 11.06 0.15
CA GLY A 120 -28.58 9.78 0.66
C GLY A 120 -27.28 9.88 1.45
N MET A 121 -26.50 10.96 1.22
CA MET A 121 -25.18 11.17 1.83
C MET A 121 -24.89 12.65 1.98
N VAL A 122 -24.15 13.00 3.02
CA VAL A 122 -23.45 14.28 3.15
C VAL A 122 -21.98 14.05 3.43
N TYR A 123 -21.13 14.90 2.84
CA TYR A 123 -19.71 14.98 3.15
C TYR A 123 -19.19 16.43 3.05
N GLY A 124 -18.02 16.68 3.63
CA GLY A 124 -17.34 17.97 3.58
C GLY A 124 -15.85 17.80 3.29
N GLN A 125 -15.04 18.60 3.97
CA GLN A 125 -13.59 18.61 3.83
C GLN A 125 -12.96 17.87 5.02
N SER A 126 -11.85 17.17 4.78
CA SER A 126 -11.01 16.59 5.82
C SER A 126 -9.73 17.38 5.99
N GLN A 127 -9.30 17.63 7.24
CA GLN A 127 -8.00 18.20 7.53
C GLN A 127 -6.92 17.13 7.39
N TYR A 128 -5.96 17.29 6.49
CA TYR A 128 -4.76 16.45 6.43
C TYR A 128 -3.88 16.79 7.62
N TRP A 129 -3.83 15.87 8.59
CA TRP A 129 -3.29 16.12 9.92
C TRP A 129 -1.93 15.47 10.11
N HIS A 130 -0.89 16.28 10.13
CA HIS A 130 0.50 15.90 10.35
C HIS A 130 0.96 16.21 11.78
N SER A 131 0.40 17.25 12.40
CA SER A 131 0.79 17.74 13.72
C SER A 131 0.42 16.79 14.89
N TRP A 132 -0.25 15.67 14.60
CA TRP A 132 -0.49 14.60 15.57
C TRP A 132 0.82 14.04 16.18
N THR A 133 1.93 14.13 15.44
CA THR A 133 3.27 13.71 15.92
C THR A 133 3.81 14.59 17.05
N THR A 134 3.17 15.72 17.35
CA THR A 134 3.62 16.76 18.30
C THR A 134 4.96 17.41 17.95
N LYS A 135 5.54 17.11 16.77
CA LYS A 135 6.79 17.71 16.31
C LYS A 135 6.52 19.09 15.72
N PRO A 136 7.28 20.14 16.09
CA PRO A 136 7.06 21.51 15.59
C PRO A 136 7.14 21.61 14.05
N GLU A 137 7.98 20.82 13.41
CA GLU A 137 8.14 20.76 11.95
C GLU A 137 6.92 20.19 11.22
N ASP A 138 6.04 19.47 11.89
CA ASP A 138 4.85 18.91 11.26
C ASP A 138 3.63 19.84 11.31
N ALA A 139 3.61 20.79 12.25
CA ALA A 139 2.47 21.69 12.44
C ALA A 139 2.14 22.55 11.19
N HIS A 140 3.14 22.97 10.43
CA HIS A 140 2.94 23.77 9.22
C HIS A 140 2.50 22.95 8.00
N ARG A 141 2.45 21.63 8.10
CA ARG A 141 2.01 20.70 7.04
C ARG A 141 0.51 20.46 7.09
N ASP A 142 -0.14 20.79 8.20
CA ASP A 142 -1.58 20.66 8.33
C ASP A 142 -2.28 21.57 7.33
N HIS A 143 -3.23 21.02 6.62
CA HIS A 143 -4.02 21.79 5.65
C HIS A 143 -5.34 21.12 5.36
N VAL A 144 -6.30 21.91 4.91
CA VAL A 144 -7.60 21.45 4.44
C VAL A 144 -7.64 21.64 2.92
N PRO A 145 -7.57 20.57 2.12
CA PRO A 145 -7.62 20.68 0.67
C PRO A 145 -8.99 21.16 0.21
N LYS A 146 -9.03 21.91 -0.89
CA LYS A 146 -10.30 22.27 -1.54
C LYS A 146 -10.93 21.03 -2.16
N LEU A 147 -12.25 20.89 -2.01
CA LEU A 147 -12.99 19.77 -2.62
C LEU A 147 -12.96 19.81 -4.14
N GLY A 148 -12.91 20.99 -4.76
CA GLY A 148 -12.88 21.14 -6.21
C GLY A 148 -14.26 21.07 -6.88
N VAL A 149 -15.31 20.99 -6.09
CA VAL A 149 -16.73 21.11 -6.50
C VAL A 149 -17.39 22.26 -5.71
N GLN A 150 -18.56 22.69 -6.15
CA GLN A 150 -19.36 23.67 -5.42
C GLN A 150 -19.78 23.07 -4.08
N THR A 151 -19.60 23.84 -3.01
CA THR A 151 -20.02 23.46 -1.65
C THR A 151 -21.40 24.02 -1.32
N ASP A 152 -21.97 23.54 -0.22
CA ASP A 152 -23.31 23.84 0.27
C ASP A 152 -24.37 23.63 -0.82
N THR A 153 -24.23 22.49 -1.51
CA THR A 153 -24.99 22.16 -2.71
C THR A 153 -25.40 20.68 -2.71
N LEU A 154 -26.66 20.42 -3.04
CA LEU A 154 -27.16 19.10 -3.33
C LEU A 154 -26.90 18.76 -4.80
N PHE A 155 -26.22 17.67 -5.05
CA PHE A 155 -25.95 17.14 -6.37
C PHE A 155 -26.89 15.99 -6.69
N GLU A 156 -27.55 16.07 -7.83
CA GLU A 156 -28.37 14.97 -8.36
C GLU A 156 -27.49 13.77 -8.74
N PRO A 157 -28.06 12.55 -8.79
CA PRO A 157 -27.37 11.35 -9.18
C PRO A 157 -26.57 11.49 -10.47
N ALA A 158 -25.42 10.82 -10.53
CA ALA A 158 -24.42 10.80 -11.60
C ALA A 158 -23.59 12.09 -11.79
N LEU A 159 -24.03 13.27 -11.30
CA LEU A 159 -23.25 14.51 -11.53
C LEU A 159 -21.87 14.47 -10.87
N LEU A 160 -21.77 14.01 -9.63
CA LEU A 160 -20.48 13.91 -8.92
C LEU A 160 -19.56 12.88 -9.54
N SER A 161 -20.07 11.84 -10.18
CA SER A 161 -19.25 10.81 -10.84
C SER A 161 -18.30 11.38 -11.90
N ALA A 162 -18.71 12.43 -12.62
CA ALA A 162 -17.86 13.10 -13.61
C ALA A 162 -16.89 14.12 -13.01
N LEU A 163 -17.23 14.69 -11.85
CA LEU A 163 -16.50 15.79 -11.25
C LEU A 163 -15.43 15.33 -10.27
N VAL A 164 -15.69 14.27 -9.52
CA VAL A 164 -14.85 13.77 -8.42
C VAL A 164 -13.91 12.66 -8.92
N TYR A 165 -12.76 12.55 -8.29
CA TYR A 165 -11.85 11.40 -8.49
C TYR A 165 -12.63 10.07 -8.38
N PRO A 166 -12.41 9.07 -9.22
CA PRO A 166 -11.27 8.91 -10.13
C PRO A 166 -11.50 9.43 -11.56
N LEU A 167 -12.72 9.81 -11.93
CA LEU A 167 -13.01 10.27 -13.30
C LEU A 167 -12.74 11.78 -13.45
N GLY A 168 -13.14 12.57 -12.46
CA GLY A 168 -12.92 14.00 -12.41
C GLY A 168 -11.66 14.44 -11.67
N PRO A 169 -11.39 15.76 -11.67
CA PRO A 169 -10.23 16.35 -10.99
C PRO A 169 -10.48 16.70 -9.52
N ALA A 170 -11.73 16.72 -9.04
CA ALA A 170 -12.08 17.08 -7.67
C ALA A 170 -11.68 15.97 -6.69
N THR A 171 -11.41 16.35 -5.43
CA THR A 171 -11.01 15.43 -4.37
C THR A 171 -12.19 14.54 -3.96
N ALA A 172 -11.96 13.23 -3.83
CA ALA A 172 -12.93 12.34 -3.21
C ALA A 172 -12.93 12.55 -1.69
N PRO A 173 -14.09 12.45 -1.01
CA PRO A 173 -14.15 12.52 0.45
C PRO A 173 -13.42 11.34 1.09
N CYS A 174 -12.92 11.56 2.32
CA CYS A 174 -12.46 10.50 3.20
C CYS A 174 -13.68 9.72 3.75
N PRO A 175 -13.60 8.38 3.90
CA PRO A 175 -14.67 7.63 4.57
C PRO A 175 -15.03 8.19 5.95
N SER A 176 -14.05 8.67 6.70
CA SER A 176 -14.21 9.27 8.02
C SER A 176 -15.08 10.53 8.05
N ASP A 177 -15.25 11.20 6.90
CA ASP A 177 -16.10 12.41 6.82
C ASP A 177 -17.56 12.12 6.45
N LEU A 178 -17.90 10.93 5.99
CA LEU A 178 -19.24 10.59 5.50
C LEU A 178 -20.28 10.49 6.62
N LEU A 179 -21.49 11.04 6.38
CA LEU A 179 -22.72 10.61 7.04
C LEU A 179 -23.71 10.15 5.98
N LEU A 180 -24.28 8.98 6.20
CA LEU A 180 -25.06 8.23 5.22
C LEU A 180 -26.45 7.98 5.76
N ARG A 181 -27.45 8.12 4.94
CA ARG A 181 -28.79 7.59 5.25
C ARG A 181 -28.76 6.06 5.11
N ARG A 182 -29.10 5.31 6.16
CA ARG A 182 -29.04 3.84 6.15
C ARG A 182 -29.81 3.23 4.97
N SER A 183 -31.01 3.73 4.68
CA SER A 183 -31.80 3.27 3.54
C SER A 183 -31.11 3.47 2.17
N ALA A 184 -30.27 4.49 2.02
CA ALA A 184 -29.48 4.69 0.81
C ALA A 184 -28.37 3.65 0.70
N VAL A 185 -27.69 3.34 1.81
CA VAL A 185 -26.65 2.28 1.86
C VAL A 185 -27.27 0.91 1.52
N GLU A 186 -28.44 0.61 2.06
CA GLU A 186 -29.19 -0.63 1.76
C GLU A 186 -29.52 -0.73 0.26
N ARG A 187 -30.01 0.36 -0.36
CA ARG A 187 -30.34 0.38 -1.81
C ARG A 187 -29.13 0.10 -2.70
N ILE A 188 -27.96 0.61 -2.37
CA ILE A 188 -26.75 0.42 -3.18
C ILE A 188 -26.01 -0.89 -2.88
N GLY A 189 -26.40 -1.62 -1.82
CA GLY A 189 -25.80 -2.91 -1.43
C GLY A 189 -24.41 -2.79 -0.77
N GLY A 190 -24.14 -1.72 0.01
CA GLY A 190 -22.94 -1.57 0.82
C GLY A 190 -21.62 -1.52 0.04
N PHE A 191 -20.54 -1.99 0.67
CA PHE A 191 -19.18 -2.01 0.11
C PHE A 191 -18.90 -3.26 -0.73
N GLU A 192 -17.94 -3.17 -1.66
CA GLU A 192 -17.49 -4.29 -2.51
C GLU A 192 -16.38 -5.11 -1.82
N GLU A 193 -16.71 -6.25 -1.25
CA GLU A 193 -15.79 -7.11 -0.49
C GLU A 193 -14.68 -7.76 -1.35
N ALA A 194 -14.81 -7.72 -2.66
CA ALA A 194 -13.74 -8.16 -3.57
C ALA A 194 -12.51 -7.23 -3.53
N PHE A 195 -12.69 -5.98 -3.06
CA PHE A 195 -11.60 -5.01 -2.92
C PHE A 195 -10.89 -5.17 -1.57
N ARG A 196 -10.00 -6.17 -1.50
CA ARG A 196 -9.19 -6.50 -0.31
C ARG A 196 -7.69 -6.60 -0.64
N GLY A 197 -6.85 -6.64 0.38
CA GLY A 197 -5.40 -6.62 0.23
C GLY A 197 -4.94 -5.33 -0.45
N MET A 198 -4.08 -5.41 -1.47
CA MET A 198 -3.62 -4.21 -2.18
C MET A 198 -4.74 -3.44 -2.90
N TYR A 199 -5.84 -4.11 -3.26
CA TYR A 199 -6.98 -3.48 -3.94
C TYR A 199 -7.88 -2.70 -2.98
N GLN A 200 -7.73 -2.87 -1.67
CA GLN A 200 -8.44 -2.13 -0.63
C GLN A 200 -8.28 -0.60 -0.77
N LEU A 201 -7.21 -0.14 -1.42
CA LEU A 201 -7.01 1.28 -1.78
C LEU A 201 -8.21 1.91 -2.51
N TYR A 202 -9.11 1.12 -3.09
CA TYR A 202 -10.27 1.59 -3.87
C TYR A 202 -11.60 1.03 -3.35
N ASP A 203 -11.65 0.47 -2.16
CA ASP A 203 -12.90 -0.02 -1.57
C ASP A 203 -13.90 1.12 -1.32
N ASP A 204 -13.41 2.25 -0.82
CA ASP A 204 -14.14 3.50 -0.67
C ASP A 204 -14.65 4.05 -2.01
N GLN A 205 -13.80 4.01 -3.06
CA GLN A 205 -14.18 4.51 -4.38
C GLN A 205 -15.25 3.64 -5.06
N THR A 206 -15.31 2.33 -4.77
CA THR A 206 -16.41 1.49 -5.23
C THR A 206 -17.73 1.89 -4.58
N PHE A 207 -17.71 2.12 -3.27
CA PHE A 207 -18.85 2.58 -2.50
C PHE A 207 -19.32 3.98 -2.96
N LEU A 208 -18.41 4.94 -3.04
CA LEU A 208 -18.72 6.30 -3.50
C LEU A 208 -19.30 6.32 -4.92
N THR A 209 -18.78 5.48 -5.82
CA THR A 209 -19.34 5.35 -7.17
C THR A 209 -20.80 4.92 -7.13
N LYS A 210 -21.13 3.91 -6.30
CA LYS A 210 -22.53 3.44 -6.14
C LYS A 210 -23.42 4.54 -5.57
N MET A 211 -22.93 5.27 -4.57
CA MET A 211 -23.65 6.42 -4.00
C MET A 211 -23.88 7.51 -5.05
N TYR A 212 -22.83 7.95 -5.75
CA TYR A 212 -22.93 9.03 -6.74
C TYR A 212 -23.85 8.71 -7.92
N LEU A 213 -23.97 7.45 -8.30
CA LEU A 213 -24.84 7.05 -9.42
C LEU A 213 -26.32 6.93 -9.02
N ASN A 214 -26.59 6.60 -7.77
CA ASN A 214 -27.94 6.19 -7.38
C ASN A 214 -28.63 7.16 -6.42
N GLU A 215 -27.86 8.00 -5.71
CA GLU A 215 -28.40 8.85 -4.64
C GLU A 215 -28.03 10.33 -4.83
N PRO A 216 -28.92 11.27 -4.49
CA PRO A 216 -28.51 12.65 -4.33
C PRO A 216 -27.54 12.82 -3.17
N VAL A 217 -26.52 13.66 -3.35
CA VAL A 217 -25.43 13.84 -2.39
C VAL A 217 -25.25 15.31 -2.06
N TYR A 218 -25.27 15.65 -0.77
CA TYR A 218 -24.99 17.00 -0.32
C TYR A 218 -23.50 17.19 -0.05
N VAL A 219 -22.92 18.21 -0.67
CA VAL A 219 -21.50 18.58 -0.46
C VAL A 219 -21.44 19.85 0.37
N ALA A 220 -20.90 19.79 1.59
CA ALA A 220 -20.80 20.90 2.51
C ALA A 220 -19.42 21.61 2.43
N GLY A 221 -19.43 22.91 2.72
CA GLY A 221 -18.21 23.72 2.83
C GLY A 221 -17.55 23.67 4.22
N LYS A 222 -17.75 22.59 4.96
CA LYS A 222 -17.31 22.39 6.35
C LYS A 222 -16.20 21.33 6.44
N CYS A 223 -15.41 21.42 7.51
CA CYS A 223 -14.42 20.38 7.87
C CYS A 223 -14.82 19.79 9.22
N TRP A 224 -14.96 18.45 9.28
CA TRP A 224 -15.48 17.74 10.45
C TRP A 224 -14.57 16.65 11.00
N ASP A 225 -13.47 16.35 10.31
CA ASP A 225 -12.53 15.31 10.71
C ASP A 225 -11.09 15.72 10.47
N ARG A 226 -10.20 15.00 11.13
CA ARG A 226 -8.76 15.04 10.94
C ARG A 226 -8.31 13.72 10.36
N TYR A 227 -7.92 13.76 9.10
CA TYR A 227 -7.33 12.64 8.37
C TYR A 227 -5.84 12.56 8.71
N ARG A 228 -5.47 11.60 9.55
CA ARG A 228 -4.11 11.43 10.07
C ARG A 228 -3.18 10.98 8.95
N GLN A 229 -2.01 11.63 8.84
CA GLN A 229 -1.01 11.35 7.82
C GLN A 229 0.18 10.60 8.43
N HIS A 230 0.33 9.30 8.11
CA HIS A 230 1.43 8.45 8.56
C HIS A 230 1.91 7.46 7.47
N PRO A 231 3.14 6.88 7.60
CA PRO A 231 3.73 6.03 6.55
C PRO A 231 2.96 4.73 6.27
N ASP A 232 2.28 4.18 7.28
CA ASP A 232 1.64 2.86 7.23
C ASP A 232 0.24 2.88 6.60
N GLN A 233 -0.22 4.04 6.15
CA GLN A 233 -1.49 4.16 5.42
C GLN A 233 -1.47 3.35 4.12
N CYS A 234 -2.62 2.76 3.77
CA CYS A 234 -2.81 1.96 2.56
C CYS A 234 -2.30 2.67 1.30
N VAL A 235 -2.55 3.98 1.16
CA VAL A 235 -2.07 4.82 0.04
C VAL A 235 -0.54 4.83 -0.03
N SER A 236 0.14 4.99 1.09
CA SER A 236 1.60 5.01 1.17
C SER A 236 2.20 3.64 0.82
N VAL A 237 1.67 2.57 1.39
CA VAL A 237 2.10 1.19 1.14
C VAL A 237 2.00 0.82 -0.35
N VAL A 238 0.86 1.09 -0.99
CA VAL A 238 0.64 0.78 -2.42
C VAL A 238 1.53 1.64 -3.32
N ARG A 239 1.74 2.91 -2.98
CA ARG A 239 2.64 3.81 -3.71
C ARG A 239 4.08 3.35 -3.64
N ASP A 240 4.57 2.99 -2.45
CA ASP A 240 5.97 2.60 -2.24
C ASP A 240 6.26 1.22 -2.86
N ALA A 241 5.25 0.34 -2.96
CA ALA A 241 5.30 -0.90 -3.73
C ALA A 241 5.26 -0.67 -5.25
N GLY A 242 5.06 0.56 -5.74
CA GLY A 242 4.95 0.87 -7.18
C GLY A 242 3.70 0.30 -7.86
N GLN A 243 2.68 -0.13 -7.08
CA GLN A 243 1.49 -0.83 -7.59
C GLN A 243 0.29 0.10 -7.88
N GLN A 244 0.42 1.39 -7.62
CA GLN A 244 -0.67 2.37 -7.71
C GLN A 244 -1.43 2.35 -9.05
N HIS A 245 -0.73 2.19 -10.18
CA HIS A 245 -1.39 2.15 -11.50
C HIS A 245 -2.06 0.83 -11.78
N THR A 246 -1.51 -0.28 -11.29
CA THR A 246 -2.08 -1.63 -11.42
C THR A 246 -3.39 -1.72 -10.63
N VAL A 247 -3.38 -1.27 -9.39
CA VAL A 247 -4.56 -1.24 -8.51
C VAL A 247 -5.63 -0.31 -9.09
N ARG A 248 -5.23 0.88 -9.57
CA ARG A 248 -6.14 1.80 -10.26
C ARG A 248 -6.79 1.18 -11.49
N LEU A 249 -6.03 0.47 -12.32
CA LEU A 249 -6.59 -0.17 -13.51
C LEU A 249 -7.59 -1.27 -13.15
N ALA A 250 -7.35 -2.03 -12.09
CA ALA A 250 -8.30 -3.03 -11.59
C ALA A 250 -9.62 -2.37 -11.18
N PHE A 251 -9.55 -1.27 -10.42
CA PHE A 251 -10.73 -0.49 -10.05
C PHE A 251 -11.47 0.05 -11.31
N LEU A 252 -10.76 0.66 -12.26
CA LEU A 252 -11.40 1.19 -13.49
C LEU A 252 -12.05 0.10 -14.36
N ARG A 253 -11.57 -1.16 -14.28
CA ARG A 253 -12.23 -2.31 -14.94
C ARG A 253 -13.52 -2.67 -14.22
N TRP A 254 -13.48 -2.81 -12.89
CA TRP A 254 -14.68 -3.00 -12.10
C TRP A 254 -15.71 -1.89 -12.36
N LEU A 255 -15.28 -0.64 -12.41
CA LEU A 255 -16.13 0.50 -12.72
C LEU A 255 -16.82 0.38 -14.08
N ALA A 256 -16.11 -0.16 -15.11
CA ALA A 256 -16.70 -0.40 -16.41
C ALA A 256 -17.80 -1.46 -16.36
N GLU A 257 -17.56 -2.56 -15.62
CA GLU A 257 -18.57 -3.61 -15.44
C GLU A 257 -19.78 -3.09 -14.68
N TYR A 258 -19.54 -2.28 -13.64
CA TYR A 258 -20.62 -1.66 -12.87
C TYR A 258 -21.42 -0.67 -13.70
N PHE A 259 -20.78 0.23 -14.45
CA PHE A 259 -21.46 1.18 -15.35
C PHE A 259 -22.27 0.45 -16.41
N TYR A 260 -21.75 -0.62 -16.98
CA TYR A 260 -22.48 -1.43 -17.94
C TYR A 260 -23.74 -2.06 -17.32
N SER A 261 -23.63 -2.61 -16.08
CA SER A 261 -24.78 -3.18 -15.35
C SER A 261 -25.84 -2.15 -14.99
N GLN A 262 -25.45 -0.88 -14.83
CA GLN A 262 -26.36 0.23 -14.50
C GLN A 262 -26.91 0.95 -15.78
N GLY A 263 -26.61 0.44 -16.97
CA GLY A 263 -27.07 1.06 -18.22
C GLY A 263 -26.40 2.40 -18.56
N VAL A 264 -25.24 2.69 -17.98
CA VAL A 264 -24.47 3.94 -18.21
C VAL A 264 -23.61 3.86 -19.47
N GLY A 265 -23.70 2.79 -20.27
CA GLY A 265 -23.02 2.65 -21.57
C GLY A 265 -23.36 3.80 -22.53
N ASP A 266 -22.41 4.19 -23.41
CA ASP A 266 -22.54 5.25 -24.43
C ASP A 266 -22.83 6.67 -23.91
N THR A 267 -22.59 6.93 -22.62
CA THR A 267 -22.71 8.25 -21.99
C THR A 267 -21.37 9.00 -21.96
N GLU A 268 -21.38 10.27 -21.55
CA GLU A 268 -20.16 11.04 -21.31
C GLU A 268 -19.32 10.41 -20.17
N LEU A 269 -19.96 9.83 -19.14
CA LEU A 269 -19.27 9.09 -18.07
C LEU A 269 -18.49 7.89 -18.61
N TRP A 270 -19.10 7.15 -19.56
CA TRP A 270 -18.44 6.03 -20.21
C TRP A 270 -17.19 6.47 -20.99
N LYS A 271 -17.28 7.56 -21.74
CA LYS A 271 -16.14 8.12 -22.48
C LYS A 271 -15.01 8.55 -21.55
N LEU A 272 -15.34 9.24 -20.45
CA LEU A 272 -14.37 9.61 -19.43
C LEU A 272 -13.68 8.38 -18.82
N LEU A 273 -14.43 7.32 -18.52
CA LEU A 273 -13.89 6.07 -18.01
C LEU A 273 -12.90 5.44 -18.98
N GLN A 274 -13.27 5.32 -20.27
CA GLN A 274 -12.38 4.78 -21.31
C GLN A 274 -11.08 5.59 -21.43
N GLU A 275 -11.17 6.90 -21.38
CA GLU A 275 -9.99 7.78 -21.38
C GLU A 275 -9.09 7.51 -20.17
N LYS A 276 -9.64 7.39 -18.96
CA LYS A 276 -8.88 7.10 -17.74
C LYS A 276 -8.26 5.70 -17.78
N GLN A 277 -8.94 4.70 -18.33
CA GLN A 277 -8.39 3.36 -18.56
C GLN A 277 -7.18 3.40 -19.50
N LEU A 278 -7.31 4.08 -20.64
CA LEU A 278 -6.22 4.25 -21.61
C LEU A 278 -5.02 4.98 -20.98
N GLN A 279 -5.25 6.11 -20.31
CA GLN A 279 -4.19 6.86 -19.61
C GLN A 279 -3.46 5.99 -18.58
N THR A 280 -4.20 5.20 -17.79
CA THR A 280 -3.62 4.34 -16.76
C THR A 280 -2.82 3.20 -17.38
N THR A 281 -3.32 2.58 -18.44
CA THR A 281 -2.63 1.52 -19.19
C THR A 281 -1.30 2.04 -19.77
N ASN A 282 -1.31 3.22 -20.38
CA ASN A 282 -0.10 3.85 -20.92
C ASN A 282 0.94 4.14 -19.82
N ARG A 283 0.51 4.58 -18.63
CA ARG A 283 1.42 4.78 -17.49
C ARG A 283 2.07 3.49 -17.01
N ILE A 284 1.34 2.38 -16.99
CA ILE A 284 1.87 1.04 -16.66
C ILE A 284 2.94 0.64 -17.68
N GLN A 285 2.66 0.78 -18.97
CA GLN A 285 3.62 0.43 -20.04
C GLN A 285 4.90 1.27 -19.96
N ILE A 286 4.78 2.58 -19.71
CA ILE A 286 5.93 3.47 -19.55
C ILE A 286 6.77 3.06 -18.33
N SER A 287 6.13 2.73 -17.21
CA SER A 287 6.83 2.28 -16.00
C SER A 287 7.58 0.98 -16.25
N GLN A 288 6.94 -0.02 -16.85
CA GLN A 288 7.56 -1.29 -17.21
C GLN A 288 8.77 -1.11 -18.14
N SER A 289 8.62 -0.28 -19.18
CA SER A 289 9.73 0.03 -20.11
C SER A 289 10.91 0.70 -19.41
N ARG A 290 10.68 1.57 -18.43
CA ARG A 290 11.75 2.20 -17.62
C ARG A 290 12.46 1.17 -16.74
N ASP A 291 11.74 0.26 -16.13
CA ASP A 291 12.31 -0.78 -15.27
C ASP A 291 13.11 -1.80 -16.09
N ASP A 292 12.63 -2.18 -17.27
CA ASP A 292 13.36 -3.05 -18.18
C ASP A 292 14.66 -2.41 -18.68
N ASN A 293 14.63 -1.13 -19.04
CA ASN A 293 15.83 -0.37 -19.41
C ASN A 293 16.84 -0.26 -18.23
N LYS A 294 16.35 -0.07 -17.00
CA LYS A 294 17.21 -0.05 -15.80
C LYS A 294 17.86 -1.40 -15.55
N ARG A 295 17.10 -2.49 -15.69
CA ARG A 295 17.60 -3.88 -15.59
C ARG A 295 18.62 -4.19 -16.68
N LEU A 296 18.37 -3.76 -17.91
CA LEU A 296 19.28 -3.95 -19.03
C LEU A 296 20.63 -3.24 -18.75
N ARG A 297 20.61 -1.96 -18.36
CA ARG A 297 21.83 -1.19 -17.99
C ARG A 297 22.60 -1.80 -16.81
N ALA A 298 21.89 -2.42 -15.85
CA ALA A 298 22.55 -3.12 -14.76
C ALA A 298 23.25 -4.42 -15.23
N LYS A 299 22.61 -5.16 -16.17
CA LYS A 299 23.22 -6.33 -16.81
C LYS A 299 24.45 -5.95 -17.62
N ASP A 300 24.38 -4.88 -18.42
CA ASP A 300 25.50 -4.40 -19.24
C ASP A 300 26.70 -4.05 -18.36
N ARG A 301 26.52 -3.30 -17.28
CA ARG A 301 27.59 -3.02 -16.30
C ARG A 301 28.20 -4.29 -15.73
N ARG A 302 27.36 -5.29 -15.41
CA ARG A 302 27.86 -6.58 -14.89
C ARG A 302 28.67 -7.35 -15.92
N ILE A 303 28.28 -7.31 -17.18
CA ILE A 303 29.04 -7.90 -18.29
C ILE A 303 30.39 -7.22 -18.40
N GLU A 304 30.49 -5.91 -18.41
CA GLU A 304 31.75 -5.15 -18.47
C GLU A 304 32.69 -5.51 -17.30
N GLU A 305 32.18 -5.62 -16.07
CA GLU A 305 32.93 -6.06 -14.90
C GLU A 305 33.52 -7.48 -15.08
N LEU A 306 32.70 -8.42 -15.57
CA LEU A 306 33.11 -9.80 -15.80
C LEU A 306 34.17 -9.90 -16.93
N GLU A 307 34.00 -9.15 -18.00
CA GLU A 307 34.99 -9.08 -19.10
C GLU A 307 36.34 -8.52 -18.63
N SER A 308 36.29 -7.47 -17.81
CA SER A 308 37.53 -6.90 -17.20
C SER A 308 38.21 -7.91 -16.29
N SER A 309 37.49 -8.61 -15.45
CA SER A 309 37.99 -9.68 -14.58
C SER A 309 38.61 -10.82 -15.40
N LEU A 310 37.91 -11.29 -16.45
CA LEU A 310 38.40 -12.34 -17.35
C LEU A 310 39.70 -11.95 -18.06
N LYS A 311 39.77 -10.68 -18.49
CA LYS A 311 40.99 -10.12 -19.10
C LYS A 311 42.19 -10.13 -18.13
N GLY A 312 41.91 -9.79 -16.87
CA GLY A 312 42.89 -9.90 -15.78
C GLY A 312 43.37 -11.34 -15.54
N GLN A 313 42.44 -12.29 -15.45
CA GLN A 313 42.75 -13.71 -15.29
C GLN A 313 43.58 -14.27 -16.47
N ARG A 314 43.22 -13.93 -17.71
CA ARG A 314 43.96 -14.34 -18.92
C ARG A 314 45.38 -13.80 -18.89
N ARG A 315 45.62 -12.55 -18.43
CA ARG A 315 46.97 -11.97 -18.24
C ARG A 315 47.77 -12.73 -17.19
N ARG A 316 47.15 -13.07 -16.05
CA ARG A 316 47.77 -13.86 -14.97
C ARG A 316 48.14 -15.25 -15.45
N THR A 317 47.26 -15.92 -16.16
CA THR A 317 47.52 -17.25 -16.74
C THR A 317 48.69 -17.23 -17.73
N ARG A 318 48.76 -16.20 -18.59
CA ARG A 318 49.91 -16.03 -19.53
C ARG A 318 51.24 -15.85 -18.77
N ARG A 319 51.25 -15.05 -17.69
CA ARG A 319 52.47 -14.86 -16.85
C ARG A 319 52.89 -16.17 -16.18
N LEU A 320 51.94 -16.93 -15.64
CA LEU A 320 52.21 -18.24 -15.02
C LEU A 320 52.78 -19.25 -16.05
N LYS A 321 52.18 -19.33 -17.24
CA LYS A 321 52.68 -20.20 -18.32
C LYS A 321 54.13 -19.83 -18.71
N LYS A 322 54.45 -18.53 -18.84
CA LYS A 322 55.83 -18.07 -19.15
C LYS A 322 56.81 -18.42 -18.03
N ARG A 323 56.43 -18.28 -16.76
CA ARG A 323 57.23 -18.65 -15.59
C ARG A 323 57.45 -20.17 -15.52
N ASN A 324 56.41 -20.98 -15.76
CA ASN A 324 56.55 -22.43 -15.80
C ASN A 324 57.51 -22.89 -16.90
N LEU A 325 57.41 -22.29 -18.09
CA LEU A 325 58.34 -22.60 -19.17
C LEU A 325 59.79 -22.30 -18.79
N GLY A 326 60.05 -21.16 -18.13
CA GLY A 326 61.38 -20.82 -17.59
C GLY A 326 61.89 -21.82 -16.57
N LEU A 327 61.02 -22.21 -15.61
CA LEU A 327 61.39 -23.22 -14.62
C LEU A 327 61.64 -24.60 -15.24
N MET A 328 60.91 -25.01 -16.27
CA MET A 328 61.17 -26.25 -17.00
C MET A 328 62.53 -26.22 -17.68
N GLN A 329 62.93 -25.12 -18.28
CA GLN A 329 64.27 -24.94 -18.87
C GLN A 329 65.37 -25.03 -17.81
N GLU A 330 65.16 -24.41 -16.65
CA GLU A 330 66.12 -24.45 -15.53
C GLU A 330 66.27 -25.88 -14.98
N VAL A 331 65.17 -26.62 -14.82
CA VAL A 331 65.19 -28.07 -14.44
C VAL A 331 65.98 -28.86 -15.45
N GLN A 332 65.74 -28.68 -16.78
CA GLN A 332 66.51 -29.40 -17.81
C GLN A 332 68.03 -29.07 -17.77
N ASN A 333 68.34 -27.84 -17.46
CA ASN A 333 69.82 -27.45 -17.35
C ASN A 333 70.41 -28.12 -16.10
N LEU A 334 69.76 -28.09 -14.97
CA LEU A 334 70.15 -28.76 -13.72
C LEU A 334 70.32 -30.29 -13.91
N GLU A 335 69.38 -30.93 -14.65
CA GLU A 335 69.47 -32.34 -14.98
C GLU A 335 70.73 -32.64 -15.85
N LYS A 336 71.08 -31.80 -16.83
CA LYS A 336 72.27 -31.93 -17.63
C LYS A 336 73.51 -31.75 -16.77
N GLU A 337 73.59 -30.76 -15.90
CA GLU A 337 74.70 -30.56 -14.97
C GLU A 337 74.85 -31.76 -14.02
N LEU A 338 73.77 -32.28 -13.47
CA LEU A 338 73.81 -33.46 -12.62
C LEU A 338 74.33 -34.70 -13.38
N ALA A 339 73.89 -34.89 -14.63
CA ALA A 339 74.38 -35.98 -15.47
C ALA A 339 75.93 -35.84 -15.76
N ALA A 340 76.37 -34.63 -16.01
CA ALA A 340 77.81 -34.37 -16.20
C ALA A 340 78.65 -34.65 -14.94
N ILE A 341 78.16 -34.25 -13.75
CA ILE A 341 78.80 -34.51 -12.47
C ILE A 341 78.87 -36.04 -12.19
N LYS A 342 77.73 -36.74 -12.40
CA LYS A 342 77.67 -38.19 -12.27
C LYS A 342 78.66 -38.91 -13.24
N GLY A 343 78.69 -38.44 -14.48
CA GLY A 343 79.65 -38.98 -15.47
C GLY A 343 81.11 -38.74 -15.06
N ALA A 344 81.43 -37.57 -14.59
CA ALA A 344 82.84 -37.25 -14.12
C ALA A 344 83.19 -38.08 -12.86
N ALA A 345 82.29 -38.23 -11.92
CA ALA A 345 82.47 -39.05 -10.72
C ALA A 345 82.66 -40.54 -11.03
N LEU A 346 81.85 -41.08 -11.94
CA LEU A 346 82.02 -42.45 -12.43
C LEU A 346 83.38 -42.65 -13.16
N TRP A 347 83.78 -41.70 -13.95
CA TRP A 347 85.07 -41.72 -14.63
C TRP A 347 86.30 -41.67 -13.66
N GLN A 348 86.20 -40.85 -12.60
CA GLN A 348 87.19 -40.79 -11.52
C GLN A 348 87.28 -42.10 -10.75
N LEU A 349 86.13 -42.73 -10.42
CA LEU A 349 86.04 -44.02 -9.75
C LEU A 349 86.64 -45.12 -10.65
N ALA A 350 86.36 -45.14 -11.96
CA ALA A 350 86.92 -46.09 -12.91
C ALA A 350 88.45 -45.92 -13.04
N ARG A 351 88.92 -44.67 -13.05
CA ARG A 351 90.43 -44.38 -13.05
C ARG A 351 91.10 -44.86 -11.76
N GLY A 352 90.42 -44.64 -10.61
CA GLY A 352 90.88 -45.11 -9.29
C GLY A 352 91.00 -46.63 -9.25
N LEU A 353 89.97 -47.33 -9.71
CA LEU A 353 89.96 -48.80 -9.80
C LEU A 353 91.02 -49.35 -10.73
N ASN A 354 91.26 -48.71 -11.89
CA ASN A 354 92.31 -49.14 -12.80
C ASN A 354 93.71 -48.91 -12.20
N ARG A 355 93.95 -47.83 -11.40
CA ARG A 355 95.20 -47.66 -10.67
C ARG A 355 95.39 -48.73 -9.56
N ILE A 356 94.35 -49.12 -8.86
CA ILE A 356 94.43 -50.20 -7.87
C ILE A 356 94.68 -51.53 -8.52
N LYS A 357 94.03 -51.86 -9.65
CA LYS A 357 94.33 -53.06 -10.44
C LYS A 357 95.77 -53.10 -10.90
N ALA A 358 96.34 -51.97 -11.42
CA ALA A 358 97.71 -51.91 -11.85
C ALA A 358 98.75 -52.01 -10.70
N ARG A 359 98.37 -51.76 -9.46
CA ARG A 359 99.17 -52.00 -8.25
C ARG A 359 99.12 -53.39 -7.69
N LEU A 360 98.04 -54.13 -7.94
CA LEU A 360 97.89 -55.53 -7.52
C LEU A 360 98.37 -56.56 -8.53
N SER A 361 98.81 -56.14 -9.72
CA SER A 361 99.38 -56.91 -10.78
C SER A 361 100.91 -56.74 -10.92
N ARG A 362 101.54 -56.10 -9.94
CA ARG A 362 102.97 -56.05 -9.66
C ARG A 362 103.27 -56.76 -8.36
#